data_a09ff901f0eb377a96b4301a6af111d1
#
_entry.id   a09ff901f0eb377a96b4301a6af111d1
#
_cell.length_a   1.000
_cell.length_b   1.000
_cell.length_c   1.000
_cell.angle_alpha   90.00
_cell.angle_beta   90.00
_cell.angle_gamma   90.00
#
_symmetry.space_group_name_H-M   'P 1'
#
loop_
_entity.id
_entity.type
_entity.pdbx_description
1 polymer ?
#
loop_
_entity_poly.entity_id
_entity_poly.type
_entity_poly.pdbx_seq_one_letter_code
_entity_poly.pdbx_strand_id
1 'polypeptide(L)'
;KHRKTPGRGTVLSSPETTPTNVPATGTSRVKRGMAEMLKGGVIMDVVTPEQAKIAEDAGAVAVMALERVPADIRAQGGVSRMSDPDMVQGIIEMVSIPVMAKARIGHFVEAQVLQSLGVDYIDESEVLTPADYAHHINKWRFTVPFVCGATNLGEALRRISEGAAMIRSKGEAGTGDVSNATMHMRVISGEIRRLSSMSEDELYLAAKELQAPYQLVKEVAETGKLPVVMFVAGGIATPSDAAMMMQLGAEGVFVGSGIFKSDNPSQRAEAIVKATTFFDDPAVIAKVSRGLGEAMVGINVEELPEPHRLSQRGW
;
A
#
# COMPACT_ATOMS: atom_id res chain seq x y z
N LYS A 1 20.47 48.46 -59.09
CA LYS A 1 20.97 47.69 -57.95
C LYS A 1 19.98 47.86 -56.81
N HIS A 2 19.00 46.95 -56.69
CA HIS A 2 18.03 46.94 -55.61
C HIS A 2 18.34 45.77 -54.67
N ARG A 3 18.65 46.06 -53.41
CA ARG A 3 18.75 45.10 -52.34
C ARG A 3 17.34 44.78 -51.82
N LYS A 4 16.93 43.53 -51.88
CA LYS A 4 15.72 43.04 -51.19
C LYS A 4 16.04 42.76 -49.72
N THR A 5 15.24 43.30 -48.85
CA THR A 5 15.19 42.99 -47.38
C THR A 5 14.51 41.65 -47.17
N PRO A 6 14.99 40.80 -46.24
CA PRO A 6 14.31 39.55 -45.93
C PRO A 6 13.09 39.78 -45.01
N GLY A 7 12.02 39.05 -45.33
CA GLY A 7 10.74 39.14 -44.66
C GLY A 7 10.81 38.61 -43.20
N ARG A 8 10.01 39.20 -42.33
CA ARG A 8 9.75 38.77 -40.96
C ARG A 8 9.11 37.41 -40.96
N GLY A 9 9.74 36.47 -40.25
CA GLY A 9 9.14 35.16 -39.97
C GLY A 9 7.91 35.31 -39.07
N THR A 10 6.86 34.65 -39.50
CA THR A 10 5.61 34.52 -38.76
C THR A 10 5.88 33.68 -37.50
N VAL A 11 5.71 34.24 -36.32
CA VAL A 11 5.72 33.50 -35.06
C VAL A 11 4.44 32.65 -35.06
N LEU A 12 4.58 31.34 -35.15
CA LEU A 12 3.48 30.43 -34.93
C LEU A 12 3.10 30.51 -33.44
N SER A 13 1.94 31.11 -33.19
CA SER A 13 1.31 31.04 -31.86
C SER A 13 1.00 29.59 -31.52
N SER A 14 1.53 29.14 -30.38
CA SER A 14 1.13 27.86 -29.80
C SER A 14 -0.40 27.81 -29.64
N PRO A 15 -1.06 26.68 -29.93
CA PRO A 15 -2.50 26.60 -29.70
C PRO A 15 -2.77 26.77 -28.20
N GLU A 16 -3.58 27.76 -27.85
CA GLU A 16 -4.16 27.90 -26.53
C GLU A 16 -4.92 26.59 -26.24
N THR A 17 -4.43 25.83 -25.26
CA THR A 17 -5.16 24.69 -24.72
C THR A 17 -6.38 25.22 -23.99
N THR A 18 -7.53 25.16 -24.63
CA THR A 18 -8.82 25.33 -23.95
C THR A 18 -8.86 24.41 -22.73
N PRO A 19 -9.22 24.89 -21.52
CA PRO A 19 -9.38 24.01 -20.38
C PRO A 19 -10.50 23.04 -20.69
N THR A 20 -10.16 21.81 -21.03
CA THR A 20 -11.16 20.73 -21.11
C THR A 20 -11.69 20.54 -19.69
N ASN A 21 -12.97 20.71 -19.52
CA ASN A 21 -13.71 20.47 -18.29
C ASN A 21 -13.76 18.95 -18.05
N VAL A 22 -12.59 18.36 -17.72
CA VAL A 22 -12.48 16.96 -17.36
C VAL A 22 -13.11 16.83 -15.98
N PRO A 23 -14.05 15.91 -15.76
CA PRO A 23 -14.61 15.67 -14.44
C PRO A 23 -13.48 15.45 -13.43
N ALA A 24 -13.61 16.00 -12.22
CA ALA A 24 -12.57 15.99 -11.18
C ALA A 24 -12.36 14.59 -10.53
N THR A 25 -12.56 13.51 -11.31
CA THR A 25 -12.32 12.13 -10.92
C THR A 25 -10.86 11.75 -11.19
N GLY A 26 -10.24 11.02 -10.26
CA GLY A 26 -8.87 10.54 -10.39
C GLY A 26 -7.78 11.59 -10.15
N THR A 27 -8.12 12.77 -9.58
CA THR A 27 -7.13 13.75 -9.12
C THR A 27 -6.38 13.25 -7.88
N SER A 28 -5.21 13.81 -7.60
CA SER A 28 -4.45 13.51 -6.38
C SER A 28 -5.31 13.69 -5.12
N ARG A 29 -6.08 14.77 -5.05
CA ARG A 29 -6.97 15.06 -3.93
C ARG A 29 -8.03 13.98 -3.75
N VAL A 30 -8.68 13.55 -4.82
CA VAL A 30 -9.73 12.51 -4.78
C VAL A 30 -9.12 11.17 -4.39
N LYS A 31 -8.00 10.78 -5.00
CA LYS A 31 -7.31 9.51 -4.70
C LYS A 31 -6.85 9.43 -3.24
N ARG A 32 -6.23 10.50 -2.73
CA ARG A 32 -5.81 10.59 -1.32
C ARG A 32 -7.01 10.59 -0.38
N GLY A 33 -8.10 11.28 -0.74
CA GLY A 33 -9.35 11.27 0.03
C GLY A 33 -9.97 9.89 0.12
N MET A 34 -9.95 9.10 -0.95
CA MET A 34 -10.40 7.70 -0.93
C MET A 34 -9.57 6.86 0.05
N ALA A 35 -8.24 7.01 0.03
CA ALA A 35 -7.36 6.30 0.95
C ALA A 35 -7.57 6.73 2.42
N GLU A 36 -7.78 8.02 2.67
CA GLU A 36 -8.11 8.58 3.99
C GLU A 36 -9.36 7.97 4.61
N MET A 37 -10.35 7.60 3.81
CA MET A 37 -11.60 6.99 4.28
C MET A 37 -11.38 5.62 4.93
N LEU A 38 -10.25 4.97 4.70
CA LEU A 38 -9.92 3.64 5.23
C LEU A 38 -9.22 3.71 6.59
N LYS A 39 -8.88 4.89 7.10
CA LYS A 39 -8.19 5.07 8.38
C LYS A 39 -8.90 4.38 9.53
N GLY A 40 -8.09 3.77 10.40
CA GLY A 40 -8.56 3.05 11.60
C GLY A 40 -9.06 1.65 11.30
N GLY A 41 -9.04 1.22 10.04
CA GLY A 41 -9.61 -0.04 9.59
C GLY A 41 -8.59 -1.13 9.31
N VAL A 42 -9.13 -2.31 9.02
CA VAL A 42 -8.39 -3.50 8.62
C VAL A 42 -8.74 -3.83 7.17
N ILE A 43 -7.71 -4.00 6.35
CA ILE A 43 -7.82 -4.50 4.98
C ILE A 43 -7.40 -5.96 5.00
N MET A 44 -8.24 -6.86 4.49
CA MET A 44 -8.02 -8.30 4.57
C MET A 44 -7.79 -8.92 3.20
N ASP A 45 -6.76 -9.74 3.09
CA ASP A 45 -6.51 -10.55 1.89
C ASP A 45 -7.53 -11.69 1.81
N VAL A 46 -8.16 -11.84 0.66
CA VAL A 46 -9.17 -12.87 0.40
C VAL A 46 -8.91 -13.52 -0.95
N VAL A 47 -9.20 -14.82 -1.06
CA VAL A 47 -8.96 -15.61 -2.27
C VAL A 47 -10.25 -16.19 -2.88
N THR A 48 -11.40 -16.01 -2.22
CA THR A 48 -12.72 -16.40 -2.71
C THR A 48 -13.76 -15.35 -2.39
N PRO A 49 -14.89 -15.29 -3.12
CA PRO A 49 -16.02 -14.43 -2.76
C PRO A 49 -16.55 -14.68 -1.34
N GLU A 50 -16.57 -15.95 -0.90
CA GLU A 50 -17.02 -16.33 0.44
C GLU A 50 -16.10 -15.77 1.53
N GLN A 51 -14.79 -15.81 1.33
CA GLN A 51 -13.83 -15.19 2.24
C GLN A 51 -14.02 -13.66 2.28
N ALA A 52 -14.29 -13.02 1.14
CA ALA A 52 -14.58 -11.60 1.08
C ALA A 52 -15.82 -11.25 1.92
N LYS A 53 -16.86 -12.07 1.88
CA LYS A 53 -18.05 -11.90 2.71
C LYS A 53 -17.75 -12.05 4.20
N ILE A 54 -16.94 -13.04 4.57
CA ILE A 54 -16.46 -13.22 5.96
C ILE A 54 -15.71 -11.95 6.44
N ALA A 55 -14.84 -11.41 5.60
CA ALA A 55 -14.10 -10.19 5.92
C ALA A 55 -15.03 -8.98 6.10
N GLU A 56 -15.99 -8.79 5.20
CA GLU A 56 -16.98 -7.71 5.30
C GLU A 56 -17.82 -7.84 6.57
N ASP A 57 -18.34 -9.03 6.86
CA ASP A 57 -19.16 -9.29 8.05
C ASP A 57 -18.37 -9.11 9.36
N ALA A 58 -17.05 -9.35 9.33
CA ALA A 58 -16.15 -9.09 10.46
C ALA A 58 -15.87 -7.60 10.69
N GLY A 59 -16.20 -6.73 9.74
CA GLY A 59 -15.97 -5.30 9.83
C GLY A 59 -14.73 -4.78 9.10
N ALA A 60 -14.17 -5.54 8.16
CA ALA A 60 -13.10 -5.04 7.30
C ALA A 60 -13.55 -3.79 6.54
N VAL A 61 -12.64 -2.82 6.36
CA VAL A 61 -12.92 -1.59 5.60
C VAL A 61 -12.72 -1.76 4.10
N ALA A 62 -11.96 -2.77 3.70
CA ALA A 62 -11.72 -3.18 2.33
C ALA A 62 -11.19 -4.61 2.30
N VAL A 63 -11.24 -5.24 1.13
CA VAL A 63 -10.59 -6.52 0.88
C VAL A 63 -9.56 -6.39 -0.22
N MET A 64 -8.51 -7.23 -0.15
CA MET A 64 -7.52 -7.40 -1.19
C MET A 64 -7.77 -8.72 -1.90
N ALA A 65 -8.16 -8.67 -3.17
CA ALA A 65 -8.42 -9.84 -3.98
C ALA A 65 -7.11 -10.49 -4.46
N LEU A 66 -6.88 -11.73 -4.07
CA LEU A 66 -5.70 -12.52 -4.42
C LEU A 66 -6.11 -13.92 -4.86
N GLU A 67 -5.36 -14.53 -5.78
CA GLU A 67 -5.51 -15.96 -6.09
C GLU A 67 -4.95 -16.84 -4.97
N ARG A 68 -3.87 -16.37 -4.35
CA ARG A 68 -3.15 -17.03 -3.26
C ARG A 68 -2.74 -16.01 -2.22
N VAL A 69 -2.91 -16.35 -0.95
CA VAL A 69 -2.36 -15.53 0.13
C VAL A 69 -0.82 -15.55 0.11
N PRO A 70 -0.14 -14.56 0.67
CA PRO A 70 1.32 -14.48 0.61
C PRO A 70 2.06 -15.72 1.11
N ALA A 71 1.55 -16.40 2.13
CA ALA A 71 2.13 -17.67 2.62
C ALA A 71 2.15 -18.75 1.54
N ASP A 72 1.08 -18.88 0.76
CA ASP A 72 1.00 -19.85 -0.32
C ASP A 72 1.87 -19.46 -1.51
N ILE A 73 2.00 -18.16 -1.80
CA ILE A 73 2.93 -17.65 -2.80
C ILE A 73 4.37 -18.06 -2.45
N ARG A 74 4.78 -17.93 -1.19
CA ARG A 74 6.10 -18.37 -0.72
C ARG A 74 6.29 -19.86 -0.85
N ALA A 75 5.29 -20.65 -0.43
CA ALA A 75 5.36 -22.11 -0.41
C ALA A 75 5.44 -22.71 -1.82
N GLN A 76 4.71 -22.14 -2.77
CA GLN A 76 4.64 -22.67 -4.14
C GLN A 76 5.77 -22.16 -5.02
N GLY A 77 6.36 -20.98 -4.72
CA GLY A 77 7.42 -20.38 -5.52
C GLY A 77 6.97 -19.98 -6.94
N GLY A 78 7.94 -19.83 -7.82
CA GLY A 78 7.70 -19.47 -9.22
C GLY A 78 7.36 -18.00 -9.44
N VAL A 79 6.73 -17.71 -10.57
CA VAL A 79 6.35 -16.34 -10.97
C VAL A 79 4.91 -16.08 -10.53
N SER A 80 4.72 -15.13 -9.60
CA SER A 80 3.41 -14.69 -9.14
C SER A 80 2.96 -13.47 -9.93
N ARG A 81 1.75 -13.54 -10.48
CA ARG A 81 1.17 -12.53 -11.37
C ARG A 81 -0.15 -11.99 -10.81
N MET A 82 -0.71 -11.01 -11.51
CA MET A 82 -2.07 -10.52 -11.28
C MET A 82 -3.06 -11.69 -11.24
N SER A 83 -4.06 -11.58 -10.37
CA SER A 83 -5.14 -12.56 -10.24
C SER A 83 -6.01 -12.66 -11.49
N ASP A 84 -6.66 -13.81 -11.67
CA ASP A 84 -7.62 -14.01 -12.74
C ASP A 84 -8.76 -12.98 -12.66
N PRO A 85 -9.12 -12.32 -13.80
CA PRO A 85 -10.21 -11.35 -13.82
C PRO A 85 -11.56 -11.86 -13.32
N ASP A 86 -11.91 -13.12 -13.58
CA ASP A 86 -13.17 -13.69 -13.11
C ASP A 86 -13.21 -13.79 -11.57
N MET A 87 -12.09 -14.13 -10.95
CA MET A 87 -11.99 -14.18 -9.49
C MET A 87 -12.11 -12.77 -8.89
N VAL A 88 -11.44 -11.78 -9.45
CA VAL A 88 -11.55 -10.40 -9.01
C VAL A 88 -12.97 -9.90 -9.16
N GLN A 89 -13.61 -10.17 -10.29
CA GLN A 89 -14.99 -9.77 -10.55
C GLN A 89 -15.96 -10.42 -9.56
N GLY A 90 -15.80 -11.72 -9.28
CA GLY A 90 -16.63 -12.44 -8.31
C GLY A 90 -16.53 -11.86 -6.89
N ILE A 91 -15.36 -11.38 -6.50
CA ILE A 91 -15.19 -10.69 -5.21
C ILE A 91 -15.86 -9.32 -5.23
N ILE A 92 -15.70 -8.54 -6.30
CA ILE A 92 -16.36 -7.22 -6.45
C ILE A 92 -17.88 -7.37 -6.33
N GLU A 93 -18.46 -8.40 -6.94
CA GLU A 93 -19.91 -8.64 -6.93
C GLU A 93 -20.42 -9.11 -5.56
N MET A 94 -19.57 -9.75 -4.75
CA MET A 94 -19.98 -10.34 -3.46
C MET A 94 -20.09 -9.31 -2.33
N VAL A 95 -19.28 -8.26 -2.33
CA VAL A 95 -19.16 -7.34 -1.19
C VAL A 95 -19.55 -5.91 -1.57
N SER A 96 -19.96 -5.13 -0.55
CA SER A 96 -20.26 -3.70 -0.69
C SER A 96 -19.09 -2.79 -0.31
N ILE A 97 -18.10 -3.33 0.41
CA ILE A 97 -16.88 -2.61 0.77
C ILE A 97 -15.91 -2.53 -0.42
N PRO A 98 -14.97 -1.57 -0.43
CA PRO A 98 -13.98 -1.44 -1.49
C PRO A 98 -13.16 -2.71 -1.71
N VAL A 99 -12.84 -2.97 -2.98
CA VAL A 99 -12.02 -4.09 -3.41
C VAL A 99 -10.71 -3.57 -4.00
N MET A 100 -9.60 -4.05 -3.47
CA MET A 100 -8.26 -3.84 -3.99
C MET A 100 -7.78 -5.08 -4.74
N ALA A 101 -6.86 -4.90 -5.67
CA ALA A 101 -6.14 -6.01 -6.32
C ALA A 101 -4.69 -5.62 -6.56
N LYS A 102 -3.82 -6.63 -6.74
CA LYS A 102 -2.38 -6.44 -6.88
C LYS A 102 -1.93 -6.50 -8.35
N ALA A 103 -1.11 -5.52 -8.73
CA ALA A 103 -0.32 -5.55 -9.96
C ALA A 103 1.15 -5.77 -9.62
N ARG A 104 1.88 -6.43 -10.51
CA ARG A 104 3.34 -6.56 -10.38
C ARG A 104 4.03 -5.21 -10.49
N ILE A 105 5.13 -5.01 -9.79
CA ILE A 105 5.94 -3.80 -9.88
C ILE A 105 6.29 -3.52 -11.36
N GLY A 106 5.95 -2.32 -11.84
CA GLY A 106 6.22 -1.86 -13.20
C GLY A 106 5.25 -2.35 -14.26
N HIS A 107 4.35 -3.26 -13.94
CA HIS A 107 3.43 -3.83 -14.92
C HIS A 107 2.20 -2.95 -15.15
N PHE A 108 2.35 -1.89 -15.89
CA PHE A 108 1.29 -0.92 -16.13
C PHE A 108 0.06 -1.51 -16.86
N VAL A 109 0.25 -2.57 -17.68
CA VAL A 109 -0.87 -3.21 -18.36
C VAL A 109 -1.73 -4.04 -17.39
N GLU A 110 -1.13 -4.75 -16.41
CA GLU A 110 -1.92 -5.38 -15.34
C GLU A 110 -2.76 -4.34 -14.59
N ALA A 111 -2.18 -3.18 -14.28
CA ALA A 111 -2.93 -2.09 -13.66
C ALA A 111 -4.07 -1.56 -14.55
N GLN A 112 -3.86 -1.44 -15.86
CA GLN A 112 -4.92 -1.07 -16.82
C GLN A 112 -6.05 -2.10 -16.81
N VAL A 113 -5.74 -3.39 -16.79
CA VAL A 113 -6.75 -4.45 -16.70
C VAL A 113 -7.54 -4.34 -15.41
N LEU A 114 -6.87 -4.21 -14.27
CA LEU A 114 -7.52 -4.09 -12.96
C LEU A 114 -8.44 -2.86 -12.89
N GLN A 115 -7.98 -1.71 -13.39
CA GLN A 115 -8.82 -0.52 -13.46
C GLN A 115 -10.06 -0.75 -14.34
N SER A 116 -9.92 -1.45 -15.47
CA SER A 116 -11.05 -1.77 -16.35
C SER A 116 -12.08 -2.72 -15.72
N LEU A 117 -11.66 -3.56 -14.79
CA LEU A 117 -12.55 -4.45 -14.01
C LEU A 117 -13.35 -3.70 -12.94
N GLY A 118 -12.98 -2.48 -12.62
CA GLY A 118 -13.67 -1.67 -11.63
C GLY A 118 -13.17 -1.85 -10.20
N VAL A 119 -11.93 -2.29 -9.99
CA VAL A 119 -11.33 -2.28 -8.64
C VAL A 119 -11.25 -0.86 -8.11
N ASP A 120 -11.37 -0.71 -6.80
CA ASP A 120 -11.37 0.61 -6.15
C ASP A 120 -9.96 1.13 -5.86
N TYR A 121 -9.00 0.23 -5.67
CA TYR A 121 -7.58 0.52 -5.42
C TYR A 121 -6.71 -0.55 -6.09
N ILE A 122 -5.51 -0.15 -6.48
CA ILE A 122 -4.49 -1.07 -7.01
C ILE A 122 -3.27 -1.03 -6.09
N ASP A 123 -2.81 -2.20 -5.65
CA ASP A 123 -1.56 -2.35 -4.91
C ASP A 123 -0.47 -2.77 -5.91
N GLU A 124 0.48 -1.89 -6.19
CA GLU A 124 1.70 -2.23 -6.93
C GLU A 124 2.64 -2.92 -5.96
N SER A 125 2.70 -4.24 -6.05
CA SER A 125 3.12 -5.08 -4.92
C SER A 125 4.40 -5.86 -5.17
N GLU A 126 5.31 -5.76 -4.20
CA GLU A 126 6.51 -6.60 -4.09
C GLU A 126 6.20 -8.06 -3.77
N VAL A 127 4.99 -8.37 -3.32
CA VAL A 127 4.54 -9.75 -3.05
C VAL A 127 4.46 -10.56 -4.34
N LEU A 128 4.07 -9.94 -5.43
CA LEU A 128 4.14 -10.53 -6.77
C LEU A 128 5.55 -10.40 -7.35
N THR A 129 5.84 -11.22 -8.35
CA THR A 129 7.14 -11.16 -9.03
C THR A 129 7.26 -9.84 -9.82
N PRO A 130 8.31 -9.03 -9.62
CA PRO A 130 8.47 -7.80 -10.38
C PRO A 130 8.49 -8.04 -11.89
N ALA A 131 7.83 -7.16 -12.64
CA ALA A 131 7.86 -7.15 -14.09
C ALA A 131 8.94 -6.21 -14.64
N ASP A 132 9.38 -5.25 -13.84
CA ASP A 132 10.43 -4.29 -14.16
C ASP A 132 11.30 -4.08 -12.91
N TYR A 133 12.62 -4.21 -13.05
CA TYR A 133 13.54 -4.02 -11.93
C TYR A 133 13.93 -2.55 -11.69
N ALA A 134 13.67 -1.66 -12.67
CA ALA A 134 14.07 -0.26 -12.61
C ALA A 134 12.90 0.71 -12.48
N HIS A 135 11.74 0.37 -13.06
CA HIS A 135 10.62 1.29 -13.16
C HIS A 135 9.43 0.80 -12.36
N HIS A 136 8.84 1.70 -11.58
CA HIS A 136 7.50 1.55 -11.05
C HIS A 136 6.47 2.14 -12.02
N ILE A 137 5.20 1.78 -11.82
CA ILE A 137 4.09 2.30 -12.63
C ILE A 137 3.97 3.81 -12.42
N ASN A 138 3.78 4.56 -13.51
CA ASN A 138 3.38 5.97 -13.42
C ASN A 138 1.89 6.05 -13.05
N LYS A 139 1.63 6.21 -11.77
CA LYS A 139 0.30 6.17 -11.16
C LYS A 139 -0.54 7.40 -11.44
N TRP A 140 0.09 8.48 -11.89
CA TRP A 140 -0.62 9.69 -12.32
C TRP A 140 -1.49 9.47 -13.57
N ARG A 141 -1.21 8.40 -14.34
CA ARG A 141 -1.98 8.05 -15.54
C ARG A 141 -3.27 7.26 -15.25
N PHE A 142 -3.55 6.97 -13.99
CA PHE A 142 -4.71 6.17 -13.57
C PHE A 142 -5.69 7.02 -12.79
N THR A 143 -6.97 6.64 -12.86
CA THR A 143 -8.03 7.29 -12.08
C THR A 143 -8.23 6.66 -10.71
N VAL A 144 -7.83 5.40 -10.53
CA VAL A 144 -7.88 4.71 -9.24
C VAL A 144 -6.66 5.03 -8.38
N PRO A 145 -6.81 5.10 -7.05
CA PRO A 145 -5.69 5.25 -6.14
C PRO A 145 -4.81 4.00 -6.08
N PHE A 146 -3.50 4.22 -5.92
CA PHE A 146 -2.52 3.16 -5.74
C PHE A 146 -2.01 3.09 -4.31
N VAL A 147 -1.78 1.85 -3.87
CA VAL A 147 -1.09 1.50 -2.64
C VAL A 147 0.29 0.97 -2.99
N CYS A 148 1.32 1.39 -2.28
CA CYS A 148 2.68 0.87 -2.42
C CYS A 148 3.31 0.57 -1.07
N GLY A 149 4.18 -0.44 -1.03
CA GLY A 149 4.98 -0.78 0.13
C GLY A 149 6.25 0.07 0.23
N ALA A 150 6.72 0.28 1.46
CA ALA A 150 7.99 0.93 1.74
C ALA A 150 8.65 0.33 2.98
N THR A 151 9.99 0.35 3.00
CA THR A 151 10.81 -0.07 4.13
C THR A 151 11.42 1.10 4.89
N ASN A 152 11.45 2.28 4.25
CA ASN A 152 12.01 3.51 4.80
C ASN A 152 11.33 4.73 4.17
N LEU A 153 11.64 5.91 4.69
CA LEU A 153 11.01 7.16 4.24
C LEU A 153 11.37 7.50 2.79
N GLY A 154 12.61 7.28 2.37
CA GLY A 154 13.03 7.55 1.00
C GLY A 154 12.22 6.76 -0.02
N GLU A 155 12.03 5.47 0.22
CA GLU A 155 11.20 4.61 -0.62
C GLU A 155 9.73 5.07 -0.63
N ALA A 156 9.18 5.40 0.53
CA ALA A 156 7.82 5.94 0.63
C ALA A 156 7.65 7.20 -0.23
N LEU A 157 8.58 8.14 -0.12
CA LEU A 157 8.52 9.41 -0.86
C LEU A 157 8.71 9.21 -2.37
N ARG A 158 9.54 8.26 -2.79
CA ARG A 158 9.65 7.91 -4.21
C ARG A 158 8.31 7.38 -4.75
N ARG A 159 7.63 6.50 -4.04
CA ARG A 159 6.31 5.97 -4.43
C ARG A 159 5.25 7.09 -4.48
N ILE A 160 5.27 8.00 -3.52
CA ILE A 160 4.36 9.16 -3.50
C ILE A 160 4.63 10.07 -4.70
N SER A 161 5.89 10.29 -5.06
CA SER A 161 6.24 11.11 -6.23
C SER A 161 5.72 10.51 -7.54
N GLU A 162 5.61 9.18 -7.61
CA GLU A 162 5.04 8.46 -8.75
C GLU A 162 3.50 8.40 -8.72
N GLY A 163 2.87 8.93 -7.69
CA GLY A 163 1.42 9.03 -7.58
C GLY A 163 0.75 8.07 -6.59
N ALA A 164 1.49 7.36 -5.74
CA ALA A 164 0.88 6.55 -4.69
C ALA A 164 0.02 7.41 -3.76
N ALA A 165 -1.18 6.92 -3.44
CA ALA A 165 -2.16 7.59 -2.57
C ALA A 165 -2.19 7.00 -1.16
N MET A 166 -1.56 5.86 -0.94
CA MET A 166 -1.37 5.19 0.34
C MET A 166 0.01 4.53 0.36
N ILE A 167 0.67 4.61 1.49
CA ILE A 167 1.89 3.82 1.78
C ILE A 167 1.54 2.78 2.84
N ARG A 168 2.06 1.58 2.67
CA ARG A 168 2.10 0.56 3.71
C ARG A 168 3.53 0.14 3.99
N SER A 169 3.81 -0.36 5.19
CA SER A 169 5.07 -1.06 5.40
C SER A 169 5.10 -2.32 4.52
N LYS A 170 6.27 -2.68 4.04
CA LYS A 170 6.43 -3.97 3.33
C LYS A 170 6.32 -5.14 4.32
N GLY A 171 7.02 -5.06 5.44
CA GLY A 171 7.19 -6.20 6.32
C GLY A 171 7.77 -7.40 5.56
N GLU A 172 7.51 -8.60 6.03
CA GLU A 172 7.69 -9.83 5.25
C GLU A 172 6.33 -10.57 5.18
N ALA A 173 5.59 -10.30 4.13
CA ALA A 173 4.25 -10.84 3.93
C ALA A 173 4.25 -12.37 3.92
N GLY A 174 3.24 -12.97 4.54
CA GLY A 174 3.05 -14.42 4.58
C GLY A 174 3.89 -15.16 5.63
N THR A 175 4.63 -14.44 6.47
CA THR A 175 5.47 -15.07 7.51
C THR A 175 4.76 -15.22 8.85
N GLY A 176 3.75 -14.41 9.15
CA GLY A 176 3.15 -14.37 10.49
C GLY A 176 4.08 -13.77 11.55
N ASP A 177 5.19 -13.18 11.15
CA ASP A 177 6.20 -12.53 11.98
C ASP A 177 6.20 -11.03 11.70
N VAL A 178 5.81 -10.21 12.68
CA VAL A 178 5.69 -8.76 12.53
C VAL A 178 6.99 -7.99 12.71
N SER A 179 8.10 -8.66 12.98
CA SER A 179 9.36 -8.00 13.33
C SER A 179 9.84 -7.02 12.26
N ASN A 180 9.77 -7.39 10.98
CA ASN A 180 10.16 -6.50 9.89
C ASN A 180 9.17 -5.35 9.69
N ALA A 181 7.87 -5.59 9.81
CA ALA A 181 6.87 -4.52 9.76
C ALA A 181 7.08 -3.51 10.90
N THR A 182 7.38 -3.99 12.09
CA THR A 182 7.74 -3.15 13.25
C THR A 182 8.98 -2.31 12.95
N MET A 183 10.03 -2.93 12.41
CA MET A 183 11.25 -2.24 12.04
C MET A 183 10.99 -1.14 10.99
N HIS A 184 10.26 -1.46 9.92
CA HIS A 184 9.93 -0.49 8.87
C HIS A 184 9.14 0.69 9.41
N MET A 185 8.13 0.42 10.26
CA MET A 185 7.33 1.47 10.88
C MET A 185 8.19 2.39 11.76
N ARG A 186 9.07 1.82 12.58
CA ARG A 186 9.98 2.60 13.44
C ARG A 186 11.00 3.39 12.64
N VAL A 187 11.54 2.84 11.55
CA VAL A 187 12.48 3.54 10.65
C VAL A 187 11.79 4.74 10.03
N ILE A 188 10.62 4.55 9.40
CA ILE A 188 9.87 5.64 8.76
C ILE A 188 9.50 6.73 9.77
N SER A 189 8.96 6.37 10.92
CA SER A 189 8.59 7.33 11.96
C SER A 189 9.79 8.07 12.53
N GLY A 190 10.93 7.39 12.69
CA GLY A 190 12.18 7.98 13.15
C GLY A 190 12.76 8.98 12.14
N GLU A 191 12.75 8.64 10.87
CA GLU A 191 13.20 9.52 9.79
C GLU A 191 12.31 10.76 9.64
N ILE A 192 10.99 10.62 9.79
CA ILE A 192 10.06 11.76 9.82
C ILE A 192 10.40 12.72 10.97
N ARG A 193 10.60 12.19 12.18
CA ARG A 193 11.00 13.02 13.33
C ARG A 193 12.34 13.71 13.11
N ARG A 194 13.29 13.01 12.49
CA ARG A 194 14.60 13.60 12.15
C ARG A 194 14.44 14.80 11.22
N LEU A 195 13.66 14.67 10.15
CA LEU A 195 13.40 15.78 9.21
C LEU A 195 12.77 16.99 9.90
N SER A 196 11.83 16.77 10.82
CA SER A 196 11.13 17.85 11.54
C SER A 196 12.07 18.66 12.45
N SER A 197 13.25 18.15 12.77
CA SER A 197 14.27 18.83 13.59
C SER A 197 15.36 19.52 12.78
N MET A 198 15.37 19.36 11.45
CA MET A 198 16.42 19.89 10.56
C MET A 198 16.16 21.33 10.15
N SER A 199 17.24 22.07 9.93
CA SER A 199 17.20 23.36 9.24
C SER A 199 16.92 23.19 7.74
N GLU A 200 16.53 24.26 7.07
CA GLU A 200 16.23 24.21 5.63
C GLU A 200 17.43 23.73 4.80
N ASP A 201 18.64 24.18 5.15
CA ASP A 201 19.86 23.76 4.45
C ASP A 201 20.12 22.24 4.61
N GLU A 202 19.85 21.69 5.79
CA GLU A 202 19.99 20.27 6.06
C GLU A 202 18.97 19.42 5.28
N LEU A 203 17.81 19.96 4.95
CA LEU A 203 16.80 19.25 4.17
C LEU A 203 17.25 18.97 2.72
N TYR A 204 18.11 19.81 2.14
CA TYR A 204 18.70 19.53 0.82
C TYR A 204 19.60 18.31 0.87
N LEU A 205 20.40 18.18 1.94
CA LEU A 205 21.25 16.99 2.15
C LEU A 205 20.37 15.76 2.40
N ALA A 206 19.37 15.88 3.26
CA ALA A 206 18.45 14.79 3.55
C ALA A 206 17.74 14.27 2.29
N ALA A 207 17.31 15.16 1.39
CA ALA A 207 16.69 14.76 0.12
C ALA A 207 17.64 13.93 -0.75
N LYS A 208 18.93 14.29 -0.79
CA LYS A 208 19.96 13.51 -1.50
C LYS A 208 20.17 12.14 -0.87
N GLU A 209 20.30 12.07 0.45
CA GLU A 209 20.48 10.82 1.20
C GLU A 209 19.28 9.88 1.05
N LEU A 210 18.06 10.44 1.13
CA LEU A 210 16.81 9.71 0.97
C LEU A 210 16.50 9.35 -0.50
N GLN A 211 17.20 9.94 -1.45
CA GLN A 211 16.92 9.80 -2.88
C GLN A 211 15.45 10.13 -3.20
N ALA A 212 14.96 11.23 -2.64
CA ALA A 212 13.57 11.65 -2.71
C ALA A 212 13.47 13.11 -3.17
N PRO A 213 12.36 13.52 -3.80
CA PRO A 213 12.15 14.89 -4.22
C PRO A 213 12.18 15.86 -3.01
N TYR A 214 12.95 16.94 -3.14
CA TYR A 214 13.09 17.94 -2.08
C TYR A 214 11.75 18.48 -1.58
N GLN A 215 10.80 18.73 -2.47
CA GLN A 215 9.51 19.28 -2.09
C GLN A 215 8.74 18.35 -1.15
N LEU A 216 8.81 17.04 -1.37
CA LEU A 216 8.19 16.04 -0.48
C LEU A 216 8.92 15.95 0.85
N VAL A 217 10.25 16.01 0.85
CA VAL A 217 11.06 16.04 2.08
C VAL A 217 10.71 17.28 2.92
N LYS A 218 10.59 18.44 2.30
CA LYS A 218 10.19 19.70 2.94
C LYS A 218 8.78 19.59 3.54
N GLU A 219 7.80 19.08 2.78
CA GLU A 219 6.44 18.89 3.26
C GLU A 219 6.39 17.98 4.49
N VAL A 220 7.14 16.86 4.49
CA VAL A 220 7.23 15.97 5.66
C VAL A 220 7.87 16.67 6.85
N ALA A 221 8.92 17.45 6.65
CA ALA A 221 9.56 18.21 7.73
C ALA A 221 8.60 19.23 8.36
N GLU A 222 7.80 19.90 7.54
CA GLU A 222 6.84 20.93 8.00
C GLU A 222 5.60 20.33 8.69
N THR A 223 5.09 19.21 8.18
CA THR A 223 3.85 18.61 8.67
C THR A 223 4.06 17.54 9.74
N GLY A 224 5.26 16.98 9.84
CA GLY A 224 5.57 15.88 10.76
C GLY A 224 4.91 14.55 10.39
N LYS A 225 4.45 14.39 9.16
CA LYS A 225 3.78 13.17 8.68
C LYS A 225 3.99 12.99 7.17
N LEU A 226 3.68 11.78 6.67
CA LEU A 226 3.61 11.54 5.22
C LEU A 226 2.47 12.35 4.58
N PRO A 227 2.63 12.76 3.30
CA PRO A 227 1.55 13.41 2.54
C PRO A 227 0.33 12.53 2.28
N VAL A 228 0.44 11.22 2.50
CA VAL A 228 -0.60 10.21 2.32
C VAL A 228 -0.73 9.34 3.58
N VAL A 229 -1.84 8.61 3.69
CA VAL A 229 -2.05 7.69 4.82
C VAL A 229 -0.97 6.59 4.84
N MET A 230 -0.59 6.20 6.06
CA MET A 230 0.39 5.14 6.32
C MET A 230 -0.27 3.98 7.05
N PHE A 231 -0.36 2.83 6.37
CA PHE A 231 -0.80 1.57 6.95
C PHE A 231 0.40 0.66 7.25
N VAL A 232 0.17 -0.35 8.03
CA VAL A 232 1.16 -1.40 8.30
C VAL A 232 0.70 -2.71 7.67
N ALA A 233 1.62 -3.40 7.03
CA ALA A 233 1.45 -4.72 6.44
C ALA A 233 2.65 -5.60 6.73
N GLY A 234 2.44 -6.91 6.63
CA GLY A 234 3.49 -7.92 6.70
C GLY A 234 3.60 -8.59 8.07
N GLY A 235 3.08 -9.80 8.17
CA GLY A 235 3.27 -10.67 9.31
C GLY A 235 2.27 -10.53 10.46
N ILE A 236 1.21 -9.75 10.32
CA ILE A 236 0.16 -9.65 11.36
C ILE A 236 -0.62 -10.96 11.42
N ALA A 237 -0.64 -11.60 12.59
CA ALA A 237 -1.31 -12.88 12.80
C ALA A 237 -2.23 -12.91 14.04
N THR A 238 -2.13 -11.93 14.93
CA THR A 238 -2.88 -11.89 16.19
C THR A 238 -3.50 -10.52 16.43
N PRO A 239 -4.55 -10.42 17.28
CA PRO A 239 -5.09 -9.13 17.71
C PRO A 239 -4.04 -8.20 18.32
N SER A 240 -3.14 -8.75 19.15
CA SER A 240 -2.06 -7.99 19.77
C SER A 240 -1.06 -7.42 18.77
N ASP A 241 -0.77 -8.15 17.68
CA ASP A 241 0.07 -7.64 16.59
C ASP A 241 -0.55 -6.39 15.97
N ALA A 242 -1.83 -6.44 15.62
CA ALA A 242 -2.56 -5.32 15.04
C ALA A 242 -2.57 -4.11 15.98
N ALA A 243 -2.89 -4.32 17.24
CA ALA A 243 -2.90 -3.26 18.25
C ALA A 243 -1.51 -2.61 18.43
N MET A 244 -0.44 -3.41 18.44
CA MET A 244 0.93 -2.90 18.53
C MET A 244 1.27 -1.99 17.34
N MET A 245 0.89 -2.36 16.14
CA MET A 245 1.13 -1.54 14.96
C MET A 245 0.38 -0.20 15.05
N MET A 246 -0.85 -0.21 15.52
CA MET A 246 -1.63 1.00 15.72
C MET A 246 -1.02 1.91 16.80
N GLN A 247 -0.54 1.35 17.90
CA GLN A 247 0.17 2.11 18.95
C GLN A 247 1.50 2.68 18.46
N LEU A 248 2.15 2.05 17.49
CA LEU A 248 3.35 2.59 16.84
C LEU A 248 3.05 3.74 15.87
N GLY A 249 1.77 4.07 15.64
CA GLY A 249 1.35 5.19 14.82
C GLY A 249 0.82 4.82 13.43
N ALA A 250 0.58 3.53 13.17
CA ALA A 250 -0.10 3.12 11.94
C ALA A 250 -1.53 3.68 11.90
N GLU A 251 -1.98 4.05 10.72
CA GLU A 251 -3.33 4.58 10.49
C GLU A 251 -4.32 3.50 10.05
N GLY A 252 -3.91 2.26 10.05
CA GLY A 252 -4.65 1.07 9.74
C GLY A 252 -3.71 -0.10 9.48
N VAL A 253 -4.26 -1.29 9.27
CA VAL A 253 -3.48 -2.50 9.07
C VAL A 253 -3.99 -3.32 7.87
N PHE A 254 -3.05 -3.99 7.20
CA PHE A 254 -3.32 -5.06 6.25
C PHE A 254 -3.05 -6.38 6.93
N VAL A 255 -3.96 -7.33 6.79
CA VAL A 255 -3.77 -8.71 7.26
C VAL A 255 -3.88 -9.64 6.08
N GLY A 256 -2.77 -10.30 5.76
CA GLY A 256 -2.70 -11.25 4.66
C GLY A 256 -3.06 -12.67 5.10
N SER A 257 -2.06 -13.52 5.19
CA SER A 257 -2.26 -14.95 5.55
C SER A 257 -2.79 -15.16 6.97
N GLY A 258 -2.64 -14.18 7.85
CA GLY A 258 -2.91 -14.33 9.30
C GLY A 258 -4.35 -14.65 9.66
N ILE A 259 -5.33 -14.38 8.79
CA ILE A 259 -6.74 -14.71 9.05
C ILE A 259 -7.07 -16.08 8.49
N PHE A 260 -7.00 -16.27 7.17
CA PHE A 260 -7.48 -17.49 6.51
C PHE A 260 -6.52 -18.70 6.59
N LYS A 261 -5.30 -18.51 7.11
CA LYS A 261 -4.35 -19.58 7.47
C LYS A 261 -4.36 -19.93 8.96
N SER A 262 -5.35 -19.46 9.71
CA SER A 262 -5.56 -19.76 11.12
C SER A 262 -6.79 -20.62 11.34
N ASP A 263 -6.94 -21.15 12.55
CA ASP A 263 -8.20 -21.69 13.00
C ASP A 263 -9.26 -20.59 13.16
N ASN A 264 -10.53 -20.91 12.93
CA ASN A 264 -11.66 -20.00 13.10
C ASN A 264 -11.47 -18.62 12.44
N PRO A 265 -11.27 -18.53 11.11
CA PRO A 265 -10.94 -17.26 10.44
C PRO A 265 -11.96 -16.15 10.71
N SER A 266 -13.26 -16.45 10.73
CA SER A 266 -14.32 -15.47 11.00
C SER A 266 -14.15 -14.81 12.37
N GLN A 267 -13.94 -15.59 13.42
CA GLN A 267 -13.75 -15.11 14.79
C GLN A 267 -12.45 -14.31 14.92
N ARG A 268 -11.38 -14.78 14.28
CA ARG A 268 -10.08 -14.08 14.26
C ARG A 268 -10.16 -12.76 13.53
N ALA A 269 -10.87 -12.71 12.41
CA ALA A 269 -11.11 -11.47 11.67
C ALA A 269 -11.82 -10.42 12.53
N GLU A 270 -12.91 -10.80 13.22
CA GLU A 270 -13.61 -9.91 14.16
C GLU A 270 -12.71 -9.44 15.30
N ALA A 271 -11.91 -10.34 15.86
CA ALA A 271 -10.99 -10.02 16.96
C ALA A 271 -9.93 -9.01 16.54
N ILE A 272 -9.36 -9.17 15.34
CA ILE A 272 -8.36 -8.25 14.78
C ILE A 272 -8.99 -6.89 14.49
N VAL A 273 -10.20 -6.83 13.95
CA VAL A 273 -10.93 -5.56 13.73
C VAL A 273 -11.14 -4.82 15.05
N LYS A 274 -11.61 -5.52 16.09
CA LYS A 274 -11.82 -4.92 17.42
C LYS A 274 -10.52 -4.44 18.06
N ALA A 275 -9.45 -5.22 17.98
CA ALA A 275 -8.15 -4.85 18.51
C ALA A 275 -7.53 -3.66 17.75
N THR A 276 -7.84 -3.51 16.48
CA THR A 276 -7.41 -2.35 15.68
C THR A 276 -8.20 -1.09 16.07
N THR A 277 -9.51 -1.22 16.30
CA THR A 277 -10.37 -0.12 16.73
C THR A 277 -10.05 0.34 18.15
N PHE A 278 -9.86 -0.59 19.08
CA PHE A 278 -9.60 -0.36 20.49
C PHE A 278 -8.14 -0.67 20.86
N PHE A 279 -7.23 -0.23 20.04
CA PHE A 279 -5.81 -0.61 20.11
C PHE A 279 -5.09 -0.17 21.38
N ASP A 280 -5.61 0.81 22.09
CA ASP A 280 -5.08 1.36 23.35
C ASP A 280 -5.78 0.81 24.61
N ASP A 281 -6.70 -0.14 24.44
CA ASP A 281 -7.40 -0.79 25.55
C ASP A 281 -6.96 -2.26 25.74
N PRO A 282 -6.00 -2.53 26.66
CA PRO A 282 -5.50 -3.88 26.89
C PRO A 282 -6.58 -4.88 27.35
N ALA A 283 -7.62 -4.41 28.04
CA ALA A 283 -8.70 -5.28 28.50
C ALA A 283 -9.56 -5.77 27.32
N VAL A 284 -9.84 -4.91 26.35
CA VAL A 284 -10.54 -5.29 25.13
C VAL A 284 -9.67 -6.25 24.31
N ILE A 285 -8.38 -5.96 24.15
CA ILE A 285 -7.44 -6.82 23.41
C ILE A 285 -7.37 -8.20 24.05
N ALA A 286 -7.22 -8.28 25.37
CA ALA A 286 -7.23 -9.54 26.09
C ALA A 286 -8.53 -10.32 25.91
N LYS A 287 -9.67 -9.63 25.98
CA LYS A 287 -10.99 -10.26 25.80
C LYS A 287 -11.15 -10.88 24.42
N VAL A 288 -10.82 -10.14 23.34
CA VAL A 288 -11.01 -10.62 21.97
C VAL A 288 -9.97 -11.66 21.55
N SER A 289 -8.86 -11.76 22.26
CA SER A 289 -7.79 -12.74 21.99
C SER A 289 -8.09 -14.14 22.55
N ARG A 290 -9.16 -14.31 23.33
CA ARG A 290 -9.49 -15.57 23.98
C ARG A 290 -10.19 -16.53 23.01
N GLY A 291 -9.81 -17.79 23.05
CA GLY A 291 -10.52 -18.86 22.36
C GLY A 291 -10.52 -18.79 20.83
N LEU A 292 -9.52 -18.17 20.24
CA LEU A 292 -9.42 -18.01 18.78
C LEU A 292 -8.89 -19.28 18.07
N GLY A 293 -8.41 -20.29 18.80
CA GLY A 293 -7.71 -21.43 18.22
C GLY A 293 -6.27 -21.07 17.84
N GLU A 294 -5.64 -21.94 17.06
CA GLU A 294 -4.26 -21.76 16.63
C GLU A 294 -4.13 -20.61 15.63
N ALA A 295 -3.17 -19.73 15.89
CA ALA A 295 -2.71 -18.77 14.91
C ALA A 295 -1.92 -19.50 13.81
N MET A 296 -1.72 -18.86 12.65
CA MET A 296 -0.80 -19.41 11.66
C MET A 296 0.59 -19.63 12.29
N VAL A 297 1.19 -20.78 12.01
CA VAL A 297 2.53 -21.11 12.54
C VAL A 297 3.58 -20.15 12.02
N GLY A 298 3.53 -19.85 10.73
CA GLY A 298 4.39 -18.87 10.09
C GLY A 298 5.85 -19.30 9.95
N ILE A 299 6.70 -18.32 9.69
CA ILE A 299 8.15 -18.47 9.48
C ILE A 299 8.83 -17.32 10.22
N ASN A 300 9.86 -17.65 11.03
CA ASN A 300 10.71 -16.61 11.61
C ASN A 300 11.49 -15.90 10.49
N VAL A 301 11.35 -14.59 10.41
CA VAL A 301 11.96 -13.76 9.34
C VAL A 301 13.48 -13.89 9.32
N GLU A 302 14.11 -14.08 10.47
CA GLU A 302 15.57 -14.26 10.54
C GLU A 302 16.05 -15.54 9.84
N GLU A 303 15.19 -16.55 9.73
CA GLU A 303 15.49 -17.81 9.04
C GLU A 303 15.33 -17.72 7.51
N LEU A 304 14.76 -16.60 7.00
CA LEU A 304 14.57 -16.42 5.56
C LEU A 304 15.90 -16.05 4.89
N PRO A 305 16.34 -16.83 3.89
CA PRO A 305 17.45 -16.44 3.04
C PRO A 305 17.16 -15.12 2.31
N GLU A 306 18.19 -14.32 2.11
CA GLU A 306 18.08 -13.00 1.46
C GLU A 306 17.28 -13.02 0.13
N PRO A 307 17.48 -13.99 -0.79
CA PRO A 307 16.72 -14.06 -2.03
C PRO A 307 15.22 -14.29 -1.84
N HIS A 308 14.78 -14.74 -0.67
CA HIS A 308 13.38 -15.01 -0.35
C HIS A 308 12.70 -13.85 0.41
N ARG A 309 13.43 -12.78 0.66
CA ARG A 309 12.89 -11.58 1.31
C ARG A 309 12.18 -10.70 0.28
N LEU A 310 10.86 -10.71 0.33
CA LEU A 310 10.02 -9.95 -0.62
C LEU A 310 10.17 -8.45 -0.44
N SER A 311 10.44 -7.98 0.77
CA SER A 311 10.60 -6.55 1.09
C SER A 311 11.77 -5.87 0.37
N GLN A 312 12.74 -6.63 -0.13
CA GLN A 312 13.88 -6.11 -0.88
C GLN A 312 13.56 -5.81 -2.34
N ARG A 313 12.40 -6.24 -2.83
CA ARG A 313 11.96 -5.99 -4.21
C ARG A 313 11.48 -4.56 -4.38
N GLY A 314 11.97 -3.89 -5.41
CA GLY A 314 11.60 -2.49 -5.74
C GLY A 314 12.07 -1.53 -4.66
N TRP A 315 13.05 -0.74 -4.96
CA TRP A 315 13.65 0.25 -4.05
C TRP A 315 13.14 1.69 -4.29
#